data_5569fb6795e3d0085026570888499c44
#
_entry.id   5569fb6795e3d0085026570888499c44
#
_cell.length_a   1.000
_cell.length_b   1.000
_cell.length_c   1.000
_cell.angle_alpha   90.00
_cell.angle_beta   90.00
_cell.angle_gamma   90.00
#
_symmetry.space_group_name_H-M   'P 1'
#
loop_
_entity.id
_entity.type
_entity.pdbx_description
1 polymer ?
#
loop_
_entity_poly.entity_id
_entity_poly.type
_entity_poly.pdbx_seq_one_letter_code
_entity_poly.pdbx_strand_id
1 'polypeptide(L)'
;EKDGLFGEQIFGPTRDWECACGKYKRVRFKGIVCERCGVEVTKSRVRRERMGHIELAAPVTHIWFFKGVPSRLGYLLDIAPKDLEKVIYFAAYMVTKVDEEQRHQDLPDLQQEFDNEIANLEKRRNAEIEERAKKVEADLAELEAEGEAKGSARAKLRNSAEREMAAIRTRYDEQIQRLSAVFDRFKTLKPGDMEGDVDLWREMEDRYGDYFEGCMGAEAIKKRLQDFDLEAASKQLREEIDTGTGQRKARALKRLKVVNAFLTTGNKPEAMVLDVIPVIP
;
A
#
# COMPACT_ATOMS: atom_id res chain seq x y z
N GLU A 1 1.71 3.69 -38.30
CA GLU A 1 1.90 4.99 -37.61
C GLU A 1 3.34 5.44 -37.74
N LYS A 2 3.55 6.66 -38.24
CA LYS A 2 4.89 7.14 -38.63
C LYS A 2 5.83 7.29 -37.41
N ASP A 3 5.30 7.78 -36.30
CA ASP A 3 6.03 8.04 -35.07
C ASP A 3 5.36 7.34 -33.84
N GLY A 4 4.55 6.31 -34.11
CA GLY A 4 3.82 5.57 -33.08
C GLY A 4 4.57 4.38 -32.52
N LEU A 5 3.92 3.62 -31.65
CA LEU A 5 4.46 2.46 -30.94
C LEU A 5 5.02 1.40 -31.89
N PHE A 6 4.35 1.16 -33.01
CA PHE A 6 4.76 0.22 -34.05
C PHE A 6 5.50 0.90 -35.22
N GLY A 7 6.19 1.99 -34.94
CA GLY A 7 6.92 2.78 -35.92
C GLY A 7 8.00 2.01 -36.66
N GLU A 8 8.27 2.41 -37.92
CA GLU A 8 9.26 1.78 -38.76
C GLU A 8 10.68 1.98 -38.23
N GLN A 9 10.96 3.01 -37.47
CA GLN A 9 12.27 3.25 -36.83
C GLN A 9 12.65 2.15 -35.84
N ILE A 10 11.66 1.60 -35.14
CA ILE A 10 11.87 0.57 -34.09
C ILE A 10 11.87 -0.82 -34.76
N PHE A 11 10.83 -1.15 -35.48
CA PHE A 11 10.57 -2.50 -35.98
C PHE A 11 11.09 -2.75 -37.38
N GLY A 12 11.39 -1.71 -38.13
CA GLY A 12 11.85 -1.82 -39.52
C GLY A 12 10.78 -1.41 -40.54
N PRO A 13 11.11 -1.40 -41.82
CA PRO A 13 10.26 -0.89 -42.87
C PRO A 13 9.03 -1.78 -43.10
N THR A 14 7.94 -1.18 -43.59
CA THR A 14 6.73 -1.90 -44.01
C THR A 14 6.83 -2.52 -45.38
N ARG A 15 7.76 -2.02 -46.22
CA ARG A 15 8.05 -2.53 -47.56
C ARG A 15 9.49 -2.95 -47.65
N ASP A 16 9.76 -4.00 -48.43
CA ASP A 16 11.12 -4.52 -48.63
C ASP A 16 12.01 -3.46 -49.30
N TRP A 17 13.15 -3.20 -48.65
CA TRP A 17 14.21 -2.33 -49.18
C TRP A 17 13.81 -0.86 -49.40
N GLU A 18 12.77 -0.40 -48.71
CA GLU A 18 12.30 0.96 -48.82
C GLU A 18 12.23 1.62 -47.43
N CYS A 19 12.79 2.81 -47.27
CA CYS A 19 12.65 3.57 -46.06
C CYS A 19 11.30 4.35 -46.04
N ALA A 20 10.82 4.76 -44.87
CA ALA A 20 9.50 5.42 -44.71
C ALA A 20 9.35 6.70 -45.56
N CYS A 21 10.41 7.50 -45.70
CA CYS A 21 10.37 8.74 -46.47
C CYS A 21 10.59 8.53 -48.00
N GLY A 22 10.90 7.30 -48.44
CA GLY A 22 11.10 6.97 -49.84
C GLY A 22 12.44 7.43 -50.45
N LYS A 23 13.38 7.95 -49.65
CA LYS A 23 14.70 8.37 -50.13
C LYS A 23 15.50 7.18 -50.65
N TYR A 24 15.45 6.08 -49.95
CA TYR A 24 16.09 4.83 -50.31
C TYR A 24 15.03 3.78 -50.64
N LYS A 25 15.09 3.22 -51.88
CA LYS A 25 14.06 2.28 -52.39
C LYS A 25 14.66 1.04 -53.05
N ARG A 26 15.96 0.76 -52.91
CA ARG A 26 16.61 -0.34 -53.64
C ARG A 26 17.52 -1.17 -52.72
N VAL A 27 17.65 -2.45 -53.06
CA VAL A 27 18.49 -3.44 -52.35
C VAL A 27 19.95 -2.99 -52.18
N ARG A 28 20.49 -2.19 -53.11
CA ARG A 28 21.86 -1.67 -53.01
C ARG A 28 22.13 -0.84 -51.74
N PHE A 29 21.07 -0.33 -51.12
CA PHE A 29 21.14 0.46 -49.90
C PHE A 29 20.89 -0.38 -48.64
N LYS A 30 20.97 -1.71 -48.74
CA LYS A 30 20.78 -2.63 -47.63
C LYS A 30 21.61 -2.25 -46.40
N GLY A 31 20.99 -2.21 -45.24
CA GLY A 31 21.63 -1.93 -43.92
C GLY A 31 21.90 -0.46 -43.67
N ILE A 32 21.56 0.46 -44.59
CA ILE A 32 21.67 1.91 -44.34
C ILE A 32 20.49 2.36 -43.49
N VAL A 33 20.78 3.11 -42.45
CA VAL A 33 19.75 3.85 -41.67
C VAL A 33 19.54 5.18 -42.35
N CYS A 34 18.31 5.46 -42.78
CA CYS A 34 18.00 6.70 -43.48
C CYS A 34 18.16 7.90 -42.54
N GLU A 35 19.03 8.84 -42.91
CA GLU A 35 19.29 10.04 -42.11
C GLU A 35 18.07 10.98 -42.01
N ARG A 36 17.07 10.81 -42.89
CA ARG A 36 15.87 11.65 -42.93
C ARG A 36 14.75 11.10 -42.06
N CYS A 37 14.50 9.79 -42.08
CA CYS A 37 13.40 9.16 -41.36
C CYS A 37 13.85 8.13 -40.29
N GLY A 38 15.14 7.87 -40.18
CA GLY A 38 15.70 6.94 -39.19
C GLY A 38 15.36 5.46 -39.41
N VAL A 39 14.75 5.11 -40.56
CA VAL A 39 14.37 3.72 -40.88
C VAL A 39 15.52 3.00 -41.55
N GLU A 40 15.82 1.80 -41.06
CA GLU A 40 16.83 0.92 -41.71
C GLU A 40 16.28 0.31 -42.98
N VAL A 41 17.06 0.34 -44.04
CA VAL A 41 16.70 -0.29 -45.32
C VAL A 41 16.96 -1.78 -45.27
N THR A 42 15.93 -2.55 -45.01
CA THR A 42 15.97 -4.01 -44.89
C THR A 42 14.67 -4.65 -45.38
N LYS A 43 14.52 -5.95 -45.25
CA LYS A 43 13.27 -6.63 -45.59
C LYS A 43 12.19 -6.34 -44.53
N SER A 44 10.95 -6.21 -44.98
CA SER A 44 9.80 -6.01 -44.09
C SER A 44 9.57 -7.14 -43.07
N ARG A 45 10.08 -8.34 -43.39
CA ARG A 45 10.02 -9.50 -42.49
C ARG A 45 10.63 -9.25 -41.11
N VAL A 46 11.65 -8.37 -41.01
CA VAL A 46 12.28 -8.04 -39.71
C VAL A 46 11.30 -7.49 -38.67
N ARG A 47 10.20 -6.92 -39.13
CA ARG A 47 9.12 -6.44 -38.22
C ARG A 47 8.54 -7.56 -37.35
N ARG A 48 8.53 -8.80 -37.82
CA ARG A 48 8.09 -9.99 -37.10
C ARG A 48 9.17 -10.64 -36.23
N GLU A 49 10.39 -10.20 -36.39
CA GLU A 49 11.56 -10.75 -35.68
C GLU A 49 12.06 -9.81 -34.59
N ARG A 50 11.84 -8.50 -34.75
CA ARG A 50 12.25 -7.49 -33.78
C ARG A 50 11.22 -7.33 -32.68
N MET A 51 11.70 -7.27 -31.44
CA MET A 51 10.90 -7.00 -30.25
C MET A 51 11.22 -5.59 -29.76
N GLY A 52 10.18 -4.79 -29.55
CA GLY A 52 10.26 -3.53 -28.83
C GLY A 52 9.80 -3.70 -27.39
N HIS A 53 9.85 -2.64 -26.62
CA HIS A 53 9.36 -2.63 -25.25
C HIS A 53 8.73 -1.28 -24.90
N ILE A 54 7.85 -1.32 -23.90
CA ILE A 54 7.27 -0.13 -23.28
C ILE A 54 7.69 -0.15 -21.81
N GLU A 55 8.38 0.87 -21.38
CA GLU A 55 8.64 1.11 -19.96
C GLU A 55 7.40 1.73 -19.33
N LEU A 56 6.88 1.08 -18.28
CA LEU A 56 5.69 1.55 -17.56
C LEU A 56 6.08 2.65 -16.57
N ALA A 57 5.22 3.65 -16.41
CA ALA A 57 5.43 4.71 -15.42
C ALA A 57 5.32 4.21 -13.98
N ALA A 58 4.60 3.10 -13.76
CA ALA A 58 4.47 2.41 -12.48
C ALA A 58 4.35 0.90 -12.72
N PRO A 59 4.77 0.05 -11.75
CA PRO A 59 4.61 -1.39 -11.84
C PRO A 59 3.15 -1.79 -12.01
N VAL A 60 2.90 -2.84 -12.77
CA VAL A 60 1.56 -3.41 -13.00
C VAL A 60 1.58 -4.91 -12.75
N THR A 61 0.67 -5.39 -11.93
CA THR A 61 0.51 -6.81 -11.65
C THR A 61 -0.05 -7.55 -12.85
N HIS A 62 0.62 -8.61 -13.28
CA HIS A 62 0.18 -9.41 -14.43
C HIS A 62 -1.13 -10.14 -14.10
N ILE A 63 -2.15 -9.93 -14.93
CA ILE A 63 -3.52 -10.41 -14.69
C ILE A 63 -3.61 -11.95 -14.58
N TRP A 64 -2.79 -12.70 -15.29
CA TRP A 64 -2.78 -14.16 -15.22
C TRP A 64 -2.40 -14.69 -13.83
N PHE A 65 -1.55 -13.99 -13.11
CA PHE A 65 -1.11 -14.38 -11.78
C PHE A 65 -2.00 -13.82 -10.68
N PHE A 66 -2.71 -12.73 -10.97
CA PHE A 66 -3.63 -12.07 -10.05
C PHE A 66 -5.04 -12.63 -10.13
N LYS A 67 -5.70 -12.57 -11.32
CA LYS A 67 -7.11 -13.00 -11.53
C LYS A 67 -7.24 -14.46 -11.95
N GLY A 68 -6.15 -15.19 -12.17
CA GLY A 68 -6.17 -16.60 -12.45
C GLY A 68 -6.84 -17.41 -11.32
N VAL A 69 -7.51 -18.49 -11.65
CA VAL A 69 -8.09 -19.39 -10.66
C VAL A 69 -7.33 -20.73 -10.70
N PRO A 70 -6.56 -21.00 -9.65
CA PRO A 70 -6.30 -20.23 -8.44
C PRO A 70 -5.30 -19.07 -8.65
N SER A 71 -5.44 -17.99 -7.85
CA SER A 71 -4.48 -16.87 -7.88
C SER A 71 -3.11 -17.31 -7.38
N ARG A 72 -2.11 -17.23 -8.25
CA ARG A 72 -0.73 -17.61 -7.89
C ARG A 72 -0.10 -16.64 -6.92
N LEU A 73 -0.36 -15.34 -7.10
CA LEU A 73 0.04 -14.30 -6.15
C LEU A 73 -0.60 -14.51 -4.78
N GLY A 74 -1.90 -14.81 -4.75
CA GLY A 74 -2.61 -15.08 -3.50
C GLY A 74 -2.06 -16.29 -2.74
N TYR A 75 -1.68 -17.34 -3.46
CA TYR A 75 -1.08 -18.53 -2.81
C TYR A 75 0.36 -18.28 -2.36
N LEU A 76 1.17 -17.56 -3.14
CA LEU A 76 2.54 -17.28 -2.77
C LEU A 76 2.60 -16.39 -1.52
N LEU A 77 1.89 -15.26 -1.54
CA LEU A 77 1.88 -14.28 -0.46
C LEU A 77 0.96 -14.63 0.71
N ASP A 78 0.15 -15.70 0.57
CA ASP A 78 -0.87 -16.10 1.54
C ASP A 78 -1.96 -15.04 1.79
N ILE A 79 -2.32 -14.30 0.76
CA ILE A 79 -3.30 -13.21 0.80
C ILE A 79 -4.55 -13.61 0.03
N ALA A 80 -5.72 -13.29 0.58
CA ALA A 80 -6.99 -13.53 -0.10
C ALA A 80 -7.12 -12.67 -1.38
N PRO A 81 -7.74 -13.20 -2.46
CA PRO A 81 -7.87 -12.44 -3.71
C PRO A 81 -8.55 -11.07 -3.56
N LYS A 82 -9.56 -10.96 -2.68
CA LYS A 82 -10.25 -9.70 -2.40
C LYS A 82 -9.32 -8.66 -1.74
N ASP A 83 -8.42 -9.12 -0.91
CA ASP A 83 -7.48 -8.24 -0.19
C ASP A 83 -6.34 -7.81 -1.10
N LEU A 84 -5.83 -8.71 -1.96
CA LEU A 84 -4.93 -8.33 -3.05
C LEU A 84 -5.56 -7.25 -3.96
N GLU A 85 -6.86 -7.41 -4.26
CA GLU A 85 -7.59 -6.43 -5.07
C GLU A 85 -7.62 -5.04 -4.42
N LYS A 86 -7.86 -4.96 -3.10
CA LYS A 86 -7.83 -3.69 -2.37
C LYS A 86 -6.46 -2.99 -2.48
N VAL A 87 -5.38 -3.74 -2.33
CA VAL A 87 -4.02 -3.19 -2.44
C VAL A 87 -3.73 -2.72 -3.86
N ILE A 88 -3.98 -3.57 -4.86
CA ILE A 88 -3.69 -3.27 -6.28
C ILE A 88 -4.47 -2.05 -6.78
N TYR A 89 -5.72 -1.88 -6.34
CA TYR A 89 -6.57 -0.76 -6.73
C TYR A 89 -6.54 0.44 -5.77
N PHE A 90 -5.49 0.56 -4.96
CA PHE A 90 -5.26 1.70 -4.08
C PHE A 90 -6.36 1.93 -3.02
N ALA A 91 -7.02 0.86 -2.56
CA ALA A 91 -8.04 0.90 -1.51
C ALA A 91 -7.47 0.53 -0.12
N ALA A 92 -6.26 -0.01 -0.04
CA ALA A 92 -5.59 -0.32 1.21
C ALA A 92 -4.06 -0.25 1.05
N TYR A 93 -3.39 0.19 2.10
CA TYR A 93 -1.95 0.05 2.25
C TYR A 93 -1.59 -1.40 2.59
N MET A 94 -0.43 -1.82 2.13
CA MET A 94 0.19 -3.08 2.54
C MET A 94 1.54 -2.78 3.17
N VAL A 95 1.78 -3.36 4.33
CA VAL A 95 3.09 -3.34 4.99
C VAL A 95 4.05 -4.22 4.21
N THR A 96 5.11 -3.61 3.71
CA THR A 96 6.14 -4.34 2.93
C THR A 96 7.26 -4.86 3.81
N LYS A 97 7.69 -4.06 4.78
CA LYS A 97 8.78 -4.39 5.69
C LYS A 97 8.47 -3.89 7.10
N VAL A 98 8.94 -4.58 8.10
CA VAL A 98 8.94 -4.16 9.51
C VAL A 98 10.31 -4.48 10.10
N ASP A 99 10.92 -3.50 10.75
CA ASP A 99 12.12 -3.72 11.56
C ASP A 99 11.71 -4.19 12.96
N GLU A 100 11.54 -5.49 13.09
CA GLU A 100 11.09 -6.10 14.34
C GLU A 100 12.14 -5.98 15.45
N GLU A 101 13.41 -5.98 15.09
CA GLU A 101 14.51 -5.89 16.06
C GLU A 101 14.56 -4.48 16.68
N GLN A 102 14.60 -3.46 15.86
CA GLN A 102 14.58 -2.07 16.31
C GLN A 102 13.30 -1.77 17.11
N ARG A 103 12.14 -2.18 16.58
CA ARG A 103 10.86 -2.01 17.28
C ARG A 103 10.86 -2.66 18.64
N HIS A 104 11.39 -3.87 18.76
CA HIS A 104 11.43 -4.60 20.04
C HIS A 104 12.36 -3.92 21.05
N GLN A 105 13.48 -3.39 20.61
CA GLN A 105 14.43 -2.66 21.47
C GLN A 105 13.82 -1.36 22.00
N ASP A 106 13.16 -0.61 21.15
CA ASP A 106 12.64 0.73 21.49
C ASP A 106 11.23 0.71 22.09
N LEU A 107 10.52 -0.44 22.02
CA LEU A 107 9.13 -0.55 22.48
C LEU A 107 8.89 -0.08 23.93
N PRO A 108 9.77 -0.34 24.92
CA PRO A 108 9.59 0.16 26.27
C PRO A 108 9.59 1.68 26.36
N ASP A 109 10.48 2.34 25.62
CA ASP A 109 10.60 3.80 25.60
C ASP A 109 9.40 4.43 24.87
N LEU A 110 9.00 3.85 23.74
CA LEU A 110 7.80 4.26 23.00
C LEU A 110 6.51 4.09 23.84
N GLN A 111 6.43 3.02 24.63
CA GLN A 111 5.29 2.82 25.55
C GLN A 111 5.27 3.91 26.62
N GLN A 112 6.41 4.27 27.17
CA GLN A 112 6.49 5.32 28.17
C GLN A 112 6.12 6.71 27.59
N GLU A 113 6.56 7.01 26.38
CA GLU A 113 6.18 8.24 25.66
C GLU A 113 4.68 8.29 25.40
N PHE A 114 4.11 7.18 24.95
CA PHE A 114 2.68 7.03 24.74
C PHE A 114 1.88 7.26 26.03
N ASP A 115 2.28 6.60 27.13
CA ASP A 115 1.60 6.74 28.43
C ASP A 115 1.68 8.18 28.95
N ASN A 116 2.79 8.87 28.75
CA ASN A 116 2.97 10.28 29.09
C ASN A 116 2.05 11.19 28.25
N GLU A 117 1.90 10.90 26.95
CA GLU A 117 1.02 11.65 26.05
C GLU A 117 -0.45 11.50 26.47
N ILE A 118 -0.88 10.28 26.76
CA ILE A 118 -2.22 10.01 27.31
C ILE A 118 -2.46 10.78 28.61
N ALA A 119 -1.54 10.68 29.57
CA ALA A 119 -1.64 11.38 30.84
C ALA A 119 -1.73 12.90 30.67
N ASN A 120 -0.99 13.47 29.72
CA ASN A 120 -1.06 14.89 29.37
C ASN A 120 -2.41 15.28 28.76
N LEU A 121 -2.98 14.46 27.88
CA LEU A 121 -4.32 14.70 27.31
C LEU A 121 -5.40 14.63 28.40
N GLU A 122 -5.33 13.67 29.28
CA GLU A 122 -6.26 13.56 30.43
C GLU A 122 -6.17 14.77 31.39
N LYS A 123 -4.93 15.21 31.67
CA LYS A 123 -4.71 16.41 32.48
C LYS A 123 -5.30 17.67 31.84
N ARG A 124 -5.09 17.85 30.53
CA ARG A 124 -5.66 18.96 29.77
C ARG A 124 -7.18 18.90 29.74
N ARG A 125 -7.75 17.71 29.50
CA ARG A 125 -9.20 17.49 29.57
C ARG A 125 -9.78 17.92 30.91
N ASN A 126 -9.17 17.44 31.99
CA ASN A 126 -9.65 17.74 33.33
C ASN A 126 -9.52 19.23 33.69
N ALA A 127 -8.41 19.87 33.29
CA ALA A 127 -8.19 21.30 33.49
C ALA A 127 -9.22 22.16 32.72
N GLU A 128 -9.51 21.82 31.46
CA GLU A 128 -10.50 22.53 30.63
C GLU A 128 -11.93 22.39 31.20
N ILE A 129 -12.27 21.21 31.70
CA ILE A 129 -13.56 20.94 32.38
C ILE A 129 -13.65 21.75 33.68
N GLU A 130 -12.60 21.79 34.49
CA GLU A 130 -12.56 22.54 35.74
C GLU A 130 -12.64 24.05 35.48
N GLU A 131 -11.96 24.56 34.48
CA GLU A 131 -12.04 25.96 34.07
C GLU A 131 -13.49 26.33 33.66
N ARG A 132 -14.14 25.44 32.89
CA ARG A 132 -15.52 25.66 32.47
C ARG A 132 -16.49 25.61 33.66
N ALA A 133 -16.27 24.66 34.56
CA ALA A 133 -17.09 24.56 35.80
C ALA A 133 -16.98 25.84 36.65
N LYS A 134 -15.77 26.38 36.87
CA LYS A 134 -15.55 27.63 37.59
C LYS A 134 -16.24 28.82 36.93
N LYS A 135 -16.20 28.90 35.57
CA LYS A 135 -16.93 29.96 34.84
C LYS A 135 -18.44 29.86 35.06
N VAL A 136 -19.00 28.65 35.03
CA VAL A 136 -20.44 28.45 35.26
C VAL A 136 -20.86 28.81 36.68
N GLU A 137 -20.02 28.51 37.67
CA GLU A 137 -20.27 28.91 39.05
C GLU A 137 -20.26 30.44 39.20
N ALA A 138 -19.32 31.12 38.53
CA ALA A 138 -19.28 32.59 38.54
C ALA A 138 -20.51 33.20 37.84
N ASP A 139 -20.89 32.70 36.66
CA ASP A 139 -22.06 33.15 35.92
C ASP A 139 -23.36 32.93 36.71
N LEU A 140 -23.45 31.82 37.46
CA LEU A 140 -24.59 31.53 38.34
C LEU A 140 -24.65 32.49 39.52
N ALA A 141 -23.50 32.83 40.14
CA ALA A 141 -23.41 33.77 41.22
C ALA A 141 -23.80 35.19 40.80
N GLU A 142 -23.40 35.59 39.58
CA GLU A 142 -23.76 36.89 38.98
C GLU A 142 -25.27 36.99 38.72
N LEU A 143 -25.90 35.94 38.18
CA LEU A 143 -27.34 35.85 37.98
C LEU A 143 -28.12 35.91 39.32
N GLU A 144 -27.55 35.40 40.40
CA GLU A 144 -28.11 35.48 41.73
C GLU A 144 -28.06 36.90 42.31
N ALA A 145 -26.96 37.61 42.07
CA ALA A 145 -26.75 38.97 42.53
C ALA A 145 -27.66 39.99 41.82
N GLU A 146 -27.99 39.77 40.54
CA GLU A 146 -28.88 40.62 39.75
C GLU A 146 -30.38 40.43 40.06
N GLY A 147 -30.74 39.51 40.92
CA GLY A 147 -32.12 39.27 41.36
C GLY A 147 -33.04 38.65 40.27
N GLU A 148 -32.53 38.36 39.11
CA GLU A 148 -33.24 37.77 37.96
C GLU A 148 -33.34 36.23 37.99
N ALA A 149 -33.17 35.63 39.18
CA ALA A 149 -33.08 34.17 39.32
C ALA A 149 -34.42 33.44 39.04
N LYS A 150 -34.94 33.55 37.82
CA LYS A 150 -35.96 32.62 37.34
C LYS A 150 -35.33 31.24 37.21
N GLY A 151 -35.86 30.23 37.87
CA GLY A 151 -35.34 28.87 37.90
C GLY A 151 -35.08 28.29 36.48
N SER A 152 -35.80 28.83 35.49
CA SER A 152 -35.61 28.50 34.07
C SER A 152 -34.27 29.00 33.49
N ALA A 153 -33.76 30.18 33.87
CA ALA A 153 -32.50 30.72 33.37
C ALA A 153 -31.29 29.91 33.95
N ARG A 154 -31.34 29.61 35.25
CA ARG A 154 -30.36 28.75 35.92
C ARG A 154 -30.30 27.34 35.28
N ALA A 155 -31.47 26.74 35.04
CA ALA A 155 -31.54 25.43 34.44
C ALA A 155 -30.95 25.43 33.01
N LYS A 156 -31.23 26.49 32.21
CA LYS A 156 -30.65 26.64 30.86
C LYS A 156 -29.14 26.78 30.92
N LEU A 157 -28.58 27.58 31.80
CA LEU A 157 -27.15 27.78 31.95
C LEU A 157 -26.45 26.47 32.36
N ARG A 158 -27.00 25.75 33.37
CA ARG A 158 -26.47 24.45 33.79
C ARG A 158 -26.51 23.42 32.66
N ASN A 159 -27.61 23.30 31.94
CA ASN A 159 -27.75 22.35 30.83
C ASN A 159 -26.81 22.71 29.67
N SER A 160 -26.56 23.99 29.37
CA SER A 160 -25.58 24.41 28.38
C SER A 160 -24.18 24.02 28.81
N ALA A 161 -23.82 24.31 30.06
CA ALA A 161 -22.52 23.95 30.62
C ALA A 161 -22.25 22.43 30.63
N GLU A 162 -23.26 21.66 31.03
CA GLU A 162 -23.13 20.18 30.98
C GLU A 162 -22.89 19.66 29.56
N ARG A 163 -23.59 20.23 28.57
CA ARG A 163 -23.36 19.88 27.15
C ARG A 163 -21.97 20.25 26.69
N GLU A 164 -21.48 21.43 27.06
CA GLU A 164 -20.12 21.88 26.69
C GLU A 164 -19.04 21.02 27.37
N MET A 165 -19.19 20.71 28.66
CA MET A 165 -18.29 19.81 29.38
C MET A 165 -18.33 18.38 28.81
N ALA A 166 -19.50 17.90 28.39
CA ALA A 166 -19.63 16.61 27.71
C ALA A 166 -18.93 16.63 26.34
N ALA A 167 -19.06 17.72 25.58
CA ALA A 167 -18.38 17.89 24.32
C ALA A 167 -16.84 17.93 24.49
N ILE A 168 -16.34 18.59 25.51
CA ILE A 168 -14.92 18.59 25.88
C ILE A 168 -14.44 17.15 26.15
N ARG A 169 -15.16 16.40 26.98
CA ARG A 169 -14.84 15.01 27.28
C ARG A 169 -14.78 14.18 26.01
N THR A 170 -15.83 14.22 25.21
CA THR A 170 -15.91 13.45 23.96
C THR A 170 -14.72 13.75 23.04
N ARG A 171 -14.36 15.02 22.84
CA ARG A 171 -13.24 15.43 22.00
C ARG A 171 -11.90 14.83 22.46
N TYR A 172 -11.62 14.88 23.76
CA TYR A 172 -10.38 14.30 24.30
C TYR A 172 -10.41 12.77 24.30
N ASP A 173 -11.54 12.17 24.61
CA ASP A 173 -11.70 10.71 24.60
C ASP A 173 -11.54 10.15 23.18
N GLU A 174 -12.04 10.84 22.15
CA GLU A 174 -11.82 10.50 20.74
C GLU A 174 -10.32 10.59 20.36
N GLN A 175 -9.62 11.63 20.81
CA GLN A 175 -8.19 11.77 20.59
C GLN A 175 -7.40 10.63 21.26
N ILE A 176 -7.71 10.31 22.51
CA ILE A 176 -7.08 9.22 23.26
C ILE A 176 -7.34 7.88 22.58
N GLN A 177 -8.58 7.62 22.16
CA GLN A 177 -8.93 6.38 21.46
C GLN A 177 -8.18 6.25 20.13
N ARG A 178 -8.06 7.35 19.38
CA ARG A 178 -7.32 7.34 18.12
C ARG A 178 -5.84 7.06 18.34
N LEU A 179 -5.21 7.74 19.28
CA LEU A 179 -3.83 7.52 19.68
C LEU A 179 -3.58 6.06 20.09
N SER A 180 -4.49 5.51 20.89
CA SER A 180 -4.42 4.11 21.32
C SER A 180 -4.55 3.15 20.14
N ALA A 181 -5.48 3.40 19.22
CA ALA A 181 -5.66 2.58 18.03
C ALA A 181 -4.41 2.56 17.13
N VAL A 182 -3.77 3.72 16.93
CA VAL A 182 -2.52 3.85 16.18
C VAL A 182 -1.39 3.05 16.83
N PHE A 183 -1.20 3.22 18.13
CA PHE A 183 -0.12 2.54 18.85
C PHE A 183 -0.33 1.02 18.95
N ASP A 184 -1.56 0.58 19.20
CA ASP A 184 -1.88 -0.86 19.24
C ASP A 184 -1.71 -1.51 17.88
N ARG A 185 -2.08 -0.81 16.80
CA ARG A 185 -1.86 -1.29 15.43
C ARG A 185 -0.38 -1.40 15.13
N PHE A 186 0.42 -0.37 15.46
CA PHE A 186 1.87 -0.39 15.30
C PHE A 186 2.54 -1.55 16.04
N LYS A 187 2.16 -1.82 17.29
CA LYS A 187 2.73 -2.93 18.08
C LYS A 187 2.54 -4.29 17.43
N THR A 188 1.42 -4.48 16.74
CA THR A 188 1.03 -5.76 16.15
C THR A 188 1.33 -5.90 14.67
N LEU A 189 1.90 -4.85 14.06
CA LEU A 189 2.14 -4.77 12.62
C LEU A 189 3.13 -5.83 12.14
N LYS A 190 2.79 -6.50 11.03
CA LYS A 190 3.62 -7.53 10.40
C LYS A 190 3.73 -7.31 8.90
N PRO A 191 4.83 -7.75 8.28
CA PRO A 191 4.94 -7.72 6.83
C PRO A 191 3.80 -8.51 6.16
N GLY A 192 3.08 -7.86 5.23
CA GLY A 192 1.90 -8.41 4.57
C GLY A 192 0.57 -7.99 5.19
N ASP A 193 0.57 -7.33 6.34
CA ASP A 193 -0.62 -6.72 6.92
C ASP A 193 -1.15 -5.61 6.02
N MET A 194 -2.47 -5.42 6.07
CA MET A 194 -3.15 -4.40 5.27
C MET A 194 -3.89 -3.43 6.17
N GLU A 195 -3.90 -2.17 5.73
CA GLU A 195 -4.65 -1.11 6.40
C GLU A 195 -5.48 -0.34 5.38
N GLY A 196 -6.79 -0.32 5.61
CA GLY A 196 -7.74 0.39 4.75
C GLY A 196 -8.08 1.80 5.24
N ASP A 197 -7.80 2.11 6.52
CA ASP A 197 -7.96 3.45 7.05
C ASP A 197 -6.73 4.29 6.72
N VAL A 198 -6.89 5.17 5.74
CA VAL A 198 -5.81 6.04 5.24
C VAL A 198 -5.33 7.02 6.31
N ASP A 199 -6.23 7.50 7.16
CA ASP A 199 -5.88 8.46 8.21
C ASP A 199 -5.13 7.76 9.35
N LEU A 200 -5.54 6.55 9.71
CA LEU A 200 -4.82 5.70 10.67
C LEU A 200 -3.41 5.38 10.15
N TRP A 201 -3.30 5.03 8.87
CA TRP A 201 -2.02 4.75 8.24
C TRP A 201 -1.07 5.94 8.30
N ARG A 202 -1.54 7.13 7.89
CA ARG A 202 -0.72 8.35 7.89
C ARG A 202 -0.23 8.70 9.29
N GLU A 203 -1.11 8.64 10.27
CA GLU A 203 -0.75 8.95 11.65
C GLU A 203 0.25 7.92 12.22
N MET A 204 0.12 6.65 11.85
CA MET A 204 1.08 5.61 12.22
C MET A 204 2.43 5.82 11.52
N GLU A 205 2.43 6.20 10.25
CA GLU A 205 3.63 6.50 9.46
C GLU A 205 4.34 7.75 9.98
N ASP A 206 3.60 8.82 10.32
CA ASP A 206 4.16 10.06 10.88
C ASP A 206 4.83 9.84 12.24
N ARG A 207 4.32 8.92 13.05
CA ARG A 207 4.84 8.64 14.39
C ARG A 207 5.90 7.54 14.44
N TYR A 208 5.74 6.52 13.64
CA TYR A 208 6.49 5.26 13.73
C TYR A 208 7.07 4.80 12.39
N GLY A 209 7.14 5.69 11.39
CA GLY A 209 7.58 5.38 10.03
C GLY A 209 9.02 4.87 9.93
N ASP A 210 9.85 5.12 10.93
CA ASP A 210 11.23 4.60 10.98
C ASP A 210 11.28 3.07 11.21
N TYR A 211 10.20 2.47 11.71
CA TYR A 211 10.13 1.04 12.06
C TYR A 211 9.48 0.16 11.00
N PHE A 212 8.80 0.74 10.01
CA PHE A 212 8.12 -0.03 8.99
C PHE A 212 8.02 0.73 7.66
N GLU A 213 7.87 -0.04 6.60
CA GLU A 213 7.60 0.48 5.27
C GLU A 213 6.31 -0.13 4.74
N GLY A 214 5.55 0.64 3.98
CA GLY A 214 4.37 0.17 3.28
C GLY A 214 4.00 1.08 2.14
N CYS A 215 3.24 0.54 1.21
CA CYS A 215 2.74 1.29 0.06
C CYS A 215 1.47 0.66 -0.49
N MET A 216 0.87 1.31 -1.47
CA MET A 216 -0.29 0.82 -2.21
C MET A 216 0.09 0.36 -3.62
N GLY A 217 -0.82 -0.31 -4.27
CA GLY A 217 -0.69 -0.68 -5.68
C GLY A 217 0.20 -1.88 -5.94
N ALA A 218 0.53 -2.12 -7.20
CA ALA A 218 1.37 -3.22 -7.62
C ALA A 218 2.81 -3.11 -7.09
N GLU A 219 3.27 -1.91 -6.73
CA GLU A 219 4.58 -1.69 -6.12
C GLU A 219 4.70 -2.40 -4.76
N ALA A 220 3.66 -2.34 -3.93
CA ALA A 220 3.63 -3.06 -2.67
C ALA A 220 3.78 -4.57 -2.88
N ILE A 221 3.05 -5.12 -3.85
CA ILE A 221 3.16 -6.54 -4.23
C ILE A 221 4.57 -6.87 -4.69
N LYS A 222 5.16 -6.02 -5.53
CA LYS A 222 6.52 -6.23 -6.05
C LYS A 222 7.56 -6.27 -4.93
N LYS A 223 7.55 -5.29 -4.02
CA LYS A 223 8.45 -5.25 -2.86
C LYS A 223 8.32 -6.52 -2.01
N ARG A 224 7.08 -6.95 -1.71
CA ARG A 224 6.84 -8.19 -0.96
C ARG A 224 7.36 -9.45 -1.68
N LEU A 225 7.29 -9.48 -3.02
CA LEU A 225 7.82 -10.60 -3.80
C LEU A 225 9.34 -10.60 -3.86
N GLN A 226 9.99 -9.43 -3.87
CA GLN A 226 11.44 -9.30 -3.84
C GLN A 226 12.05 -9.81 -2.52
N ASP A 227 11.38 -9.53 -1.40
CA ASP A 227 11.82 -9.94 -0.07
C ASP A 227 11.35 -11.36 0.32
N PHE A 228 10.64 -12.05 -0.60
CA PHE A 228 10.07 -13.36 -0.30
C PHE A 228 11.11 -14.47 -0.36
N ASP A 229 11.41 -15.07 0.80
CA ASP A 229 12.31 -16.22 0.89
C ASP A 229 11.56 -17.52 0.51
N LEU A 230 11.84 -18.00 -0.71
CA LEU A 230 11.24 -19.22 -1.25
C LEU A 230 11.69 -20.48 -0.51
N GLU A 231 12.94 -20.54 -0.04
CA GLU A 231 13.48 -21.72 0.64
C GLU A 231 12.89 -21.86 2.04
N ALA A 232 12.87 -20.77 2.81
CA ALA A 232 12.24 -20.75 4.13
C ALA A 232 10.75 -21.07 4.04
N ALA A 233 10.05 -20.49 3.07
CA ALA A 233 8.63 -20.78 2.83
C ALA A 233 8.38 -22.24 2.45
N SER A 234 9.24 -22.85 1.61
CA SER A 234 9.14 -24.28 1.27
C SER A 234 9.30 -25.16 2.48
N LYS A 235 10.27 -24.87 3.36
CA LYS A 235 10.51 -25.61 4.59
C LYS A 235 9.31 -25.52 5.54
N GLN A 236 8.85 -24.31 5.81
CA GLN A 236 7.68 -24.07 6.66
C GLN A 236 6.42 -24.77 6.14
N LEU A 237 6.16 -24.71 4.84
CA LEU A 237 4.98 -25.36 4.25
C LEU A 237 5.06 -26.90 4.33
N ARG A 238 6.24 -27.50 4.25
CA ARG A 238 6.42 -28.94 4.46
C ARG A 238 6.12 -29.33 5.91
N GLU A 239 6.60 -28.58 6.87
CA GLU A 239 6.27 -28.80 8.29
C GLU A 239 4.76 -28.66 8.55
N GLU A 240 4.11 -27.68 7.93
CA GLU A 240 2.65 -27.51 8.00
C GLU A 240 1.89 -28.68 7.37
N ILE A 241 2.41 -29.30 6.32
CA ILE A 241 1.79 -30.47 5.67
C ILE A 241 1.92 -31.70 6.57
N ASP A 242 3.05 -31.87 7.25
CA ASP A 242 3.32 -33.01 8.12
C ASP A 242 2.49 -32.95 9.42
N THR A 243 2.33 -31.75 9.98
CA THR A 243 1.61 -31.53 11.24
C THR A 243 0.12 -31.19 11.04
N GLY A 244 -0.26 -30.68 9.88
CA GLY A 244 -1.59 -30.18 9.61
C GLY A 244 -2.56 -31.26 9.14
N THR A 245 -3.87 -31.01 9.37
CA THR A 245 -4.96 -31.89 8.94
C THR A 245 -6.00 -31.12 8.13
N GLY A 246 -6.81 -31.81 7.34
CA GLY A 246 -7.97 -31.26 6.64
C GLY A 246 -7.65 -30.11 5.68
N GLN A 247 -8.36 -29.00 5.79
CA GLN A 247 -8.26 -27.85 4.89
C GLN A 247 -6.91 -27.13 4.98
N ARG A 248 -6.30 -27.07 6.17
CA ARG A 248 -4.98 -26.47 6.37
C ARG A 248 -3.91 -27.17 5.56
N LYS A 249 -3.88 -28.51 5.62
CA LYS A 249 -2.99 -29.34 4.82
C LYS A 249 -3.21 -29.15 3.32
N ALA A 250 -4.47 -29.13 2.88
CA ALA A 250 -4.81 -28.92 1.47
C ALA A 250 -4.38 -27.54 0.96
N ARG A 251 -4.49 -26.48 1.78
CA ARG A 251 -4.01 -25.12 1.46
C ARG A 251 -2.48 -25.09 1.38
N ALA A 252 -1.79 -25.66 2.36
CA ALA A 252 -0.34 -25.73 2.38
C ALA A 252 0.22 -26.48 1.15
N LEU A 253 -0.41 -27.59 0.74
CA LEU A 253 -0.03 -28.31 -0.49
C LEU A 253 -0.18 -27.48 -1.76
N LYS A 254 -1.24 -26.68 -1.89
CA LYS A 254 -1.45 -25.79 -3.03
C LYS A 254 -0.41 -24.68 -3.07
N ARG A 255 -0.08 -24.10 -1.92
CA ARG A 255 0.97 -23.07 -1.78
C ARG A 255 2.34 -23.65 -2.12
N LEU A 256 2.68 -24.82 -1.57
CA LEU A 256 3.96 -25.47 -1.83
C LEU A 256 4.19 -25.76 -3.32
N LYS A 257 3.13 -26.11 -4.07
CA LYS A 257 3.24 -26.30 -5.53
C LYS A 257 3.70 -25.03 -6.23
N VAL A 258 3.20 -23.85 -5.82
CA VAL A 258 3.61 -22.55 -6.40
C VAL A 258 5.03 -22.22 -6.01
N VAL A 259 5.41 -22.37 -4.74
CA VAL A 259 6.77 -22.12 -4.25
C VAL A 259 7.79 -23.02 -4.97
N ASN A 260 7.49 -24.32 -5.06
CA ASN A 260 8.38 -25.27 -5.74
C ASN A 260 8.53 -24.97 -7.24
N ALA A 261 7.49 -24.45 -7.91
CA ALA A 261 7.59 -24.05 -9.31
C ALA A 261 8.65 -22.96 -9.51
N PHE A 262 8.73 -21.96 -8.61
CA PHE A 262 9.77 -20.93 -8.65
C PHE A 262 11.15 -21.50 -8.31
N LEU A 263 11.26 -22.33 -7.28
CA LEU A 263 12.53 -22.96 -6.90
C LEU A 263 13.10 -23.85 -8.02
N THR A 264 12.26 -24.63 -8.68
CA THR A 264 12.68 -25.56 -9.74
C THR A 264 13.08 -24.83 -11.02
N THR A 265 12.38 -23.75 -11.38
CA THR A 265 12.63 -23.00 -12.61
C THR A 265 13.69 -21.91 -12.45
N GLY A 266 14.03 -21.54 -11.23
CA GLY A 266 14.94 -20.42 -10.94
C GLY A 266 14.37 -19.04 -11.29
N ASN A 267 13.07 -18.97 -11.62
CA ASN A 267 12.41 -17.69 -11.89
C ASN A 267 12.17 -16.93 -10.60
N LYS A 268 12.32 -15.62 -10.65
CA LYS A 268 12.07 -14.74 -9.51
C LYS A 268 10.58 -14.39 -9.42
N PRO A 269 9.97 -14.47 -8.23
CA PRO A 269 8.55 -14.17 -8.04
C PRO A 269 8.15 -12.75 -8.46
N GLU A 270 9.03 -11.78 -8.31
CA GLU A 270 8.82 -10.39 -8.70
C GLU A 270 8.51 -10.20 -10.19
N ALA A 271 8.89 -11.16 -11.03
CA ALA A 271 8.56 -11.15 -12.47
C ALA A 271 7.04 -11.25 -12.75
N MET A 272 6.22 -11.59 -11.76
CA MET A 272 4.76 -11.53 -11.86
C MET A 272 4.22 -10.09 -11.83
N VAL A 273 5.05 -9.11 -11.50
CA VAL A 273 4.75 -7.69 -11.56
C VAL A 273 5.62 -7.06 -12.65
N LEU A 274 4.98 -6.43 -13.62
CA LEU A 274 5.63 -5.93 -14.83
C LEU A 274 6.03 -4.47 -14.66
N ASP A 275 7.27 -4.14 -14.99
CA ASP A 275 7.77 -2.77 -15.20
C ASP A 275 7.91 -2.45 -16.70
N VAL A 276 8.10 -3.47 -17.49
CA VAL A 276 8.31 -3.37 -18.93
C VAL A 276 7.40 -4.36 -19.64
N ILE A 277 6.75 -3.91 -20.70
CA ILE A 277 5.90 -4.75 -21.56
C ILE A 277 6.62 -4.95 -22.89
N PRO A 278 6.93 -6.20 -23.30
CA PRO A 278 7.44 -6.49 -24.62
C PRO A 278 6.35 -6.34 -25.67
N VAL A 279 6.72 -5.83 -26.84
CA VAL A 279 5.79 -5.56 -27.95
C VAL A 279 6.35 -6.12 -29.25
N ILE A 280 5.51 -6.81 -30.01
CA ILE A 280 5.78 -7.29 -31.37
C ILE A 280 4.62 -6.82 -32.23
N PRO A 281 4.90 -6.18 -33.43
CA PRO A 281 3.83 -5.72 -34.31
C PRO A 281 3.07 -6.87 -34.98
#